data_d2ce7b38de87560cb74e4ead30bb0608
#
_entry.id   d2ce7b38de87560cb74e4ead30bb0608
#
_cell.length_a   1.000
_cell.length_b   1.000
_cell.length_c   1.000
_cell.angle_alpha   90.00
_cell.angle_beta   90.00
_cell.angle_gamma   90.00
#
_symmetry.space_group_name_H-M   'P 1'
#
loop_
_entity.id
_entity.type
_entity.pdbx_description
1 polymer ?
#
loop_
_entity_poly.entity_id
_entity_poly.type
_entity_poly.pdbx_seq_one_letter_code
_entity_poly.pdbx_strand_id
1 'polypeptide(L)'
;YSRVLTLYVDGKVFKRYPVAIGKPSTKSPVGEWAIISKSKDWGDGFGTRWLGLNVPWGIYGIHGTNKPWSIGRAESQGCIRMYNRDVEELYELVPLKTRVKIIGQRLPVKVNRPLKPGQMGLSVMQLQDNLLKIGIESGYRDARYGETTEAAVRELEAQFQLKLDGIADWNVLYLLDLPG
;
A
#
# COMPACT_ATOMS: atom_id res chain seq x y z
N TYR A 1 3.38 -0.69 -16.86
CA TYR A 1 2.35 -0.04 -16.03
C TYR A 1 2.05 1.35 -16.59
N SER A 2 0.79 1.77 -16.54
CA SER A 2 0.28 2.96 -17.25
C SER A 2 0.67 4.31 -16.63
N ARG A 3 1.23 4.35 -15.42
CA ARG A 3 1.53 5.58 -14.65
C ARG A 3 0.36 6.57 -14.64
N VAL A 4 -0.81 6.03 -14.30
CA VAL A 4 -2.07 6.76 -14.24
C VAL A 4 -2.68 6.53 -12.87
N LEU A 5 -3.11 7.60 -12.20
CA LEU A 5 -3.99 7.56 -11.06
C LEU A 5 -5.43 7.58 -11.57
N THR A 6 -6.22 6.62 -11.16
CA THR A 6 -7.65 6.57 -11.50
C THR A 6 -8.46 6.81 -10.24
N LEU A 7 -9.29 7.84 -10.25
CA LEU A 7 -10.27 8.11 -9.20
C LEU A 7 -11.56 7.37 -9.52
N TYR A 8 -12.06 6.64 -8.52
CA TYR A 8 -13.35 5.94 -8.58
C TYR A 8 -14.32 6.58 -7.62
N VAL A 9 -15.58 6.71 -8.05
CA VAL A 9 -16.71 7.09 -7.21
C VAL A 9 -17.79 6.02 -7.40
N ASP A 10 -18.27 5.45 -6.32
CA ASP A 10 -19.29 4.37 -6.33
C ASP A 10 -18.91 3.21 -7.27
N GLY A 11 -17.65 2.82 -7.26
CA GLY A 11 -17.10 1.73 -8.09
C GLY A 11 -16.95 2.06 -9.58
N LYS A 12 -17.29 3.26 -10.00
CA LYS A 12 -17.14 3.71 -11.39
C LYS A 12 -15.95 4.65 -11.56
N VAL A 13 -15.27 4.56 -12.70
CA VAL A 13 -14.21 5.50 -13.04
C VAL A 13 -14.78 6.90 -13.16
N PHE A 14 -14.33 7.79 -12.29
CA PHE A 14 -14.69 9.21 -12.32
C PHE A 14 -13.69 9.99 -13.18
N LYS A 15 -12.38 9.87 -12.89
CA LYS A 15 -11.34 10.60 -13.61
C LYS A 15 -9.99 9.86 -13.61
N ARG A 16 -9.17 10.15 -14.60
CA ARG A 16 -7.79 9.65 -14.71
C ARG A 16 -6.82 10.81 -14.79
N TYR A 17 -5.69 10.67 -14.08
CA TYR A 17 -4.63 11.67 -14.03
C TYR A 17 -3.29 11.02 -14.38
N PRO A 18 -2.47 11.63 -15.25
CA PRO A 18 -1.11 11.17 -15.45
C PRO A 18 -0.28 11.45 -14.20
N VAL A 19 0.60 10.52 -13.83
CA VAL A 19 1.42 10.65 -12.62
C VAL A 19 2.88 10.28 -12.89
N ALA A 20 3.80 10.78 -12.05
CA ALA A 20 5.11 10.21 -11.91
C ALA A 20 5.14 9.30 -10.69
N ILE A 21 5.95 8.25 -10.77
CA ILE A 21 6.11 7.22 -9.74
C ILE A 21 7.58 7.11 -9.31
N GLY A 22 7.84 6.33 -8.26
CA GLY A 22 9.18 6.02 -7.79
C GLY A 22 10.05 5.39 -8.87
N LYS A 23 11.33 5.79 -8.90
CA LYS A 23 12.34 5.18 -9.76
C LYS A 23 12.62 3.72 -9.36
N PRO A 24 13.27 2.89 -10.19
CA PRO A 24 13.52 1.48 -9.89
C PRO A 24 14.20 1.21 -8.54
N SER A 25 15.07 2.12 -8.07
CA SER A 25 15.76 2.02 -6.78
C SER A 25 14.93 2.49 -5.57
N THR A 26 13.88 3.27 -5.80
CA THR A 26 13.00 3.83 -4.75
C THR A 26 11.54 3.69 -5.20
N LYS A 27 11.08 2.46 -5.35
CA LYS A 27 9.73 2.16 -5.86
C LYS A 27 8.63 2.76 -5.00
N SER A 28 7.55 3.17 -5.64
CA SER A 28 6.31 3.50 -4.92
C SER A 28 5.80 2.29 -4.14
N PRO A 29 5.23 2.48 -2.95
CA PRO A 29 4.82 1.40 -2.07
C PRO A 29 3.58 0.69 -2.63
N VAL A 30 3.79 -0.48 -3.22
CA VAL A 30 2.69 -1.34 -3.70
C VAL A 30 1.90 -1.88 -2.51
N GLY A 31 0.58 -1.71 -2.52
CA GLY A 31 -0.29 -2.12 -1.42
C GLY A 31 -1.61 -1.33 -1.40
N GLU A 32 -2.32 -1.43 -0.30
CA GLU A 32 -3.62 -0.78 -0.08
C GLU A 32 -3.53 0.15 1.13
N TRP A 33 -3.51 1.43 0.86
CA TRP A 33 -3.26 2.49 1.83
C TRP A 33 -4.51 3.33 2.08
N ALA A 34 -4.42 4.22 3.04
CA ALA A 34 -5.42 5.25 3.27
C ALA A 34 -4.77 6.63 3.34
N ILE A 35 -5.48 7.65 2.91
CA ILE A 35 -5.08 9.05 3.11
C ILE A 35 -5.26 9.38 4.60
N ILE A 36 -4.16 9.72 5.29
CA ILE A 36 -4.16 10.03 6.73
C ILE A 36 -3.87 11.49 7.04
N SER A 37 -3.39 12.24 6.07
CA SER A 37 -3.14 13.68 6.22
C SER A 37 -3.34 14.40 4.89
N LYS A 38 -3.76 15.66 5.01
CA LYS A 38 -3.93 16.58 3.88
C LYS A 38 -3.28 17.91 4.24
N SER A 39 -2.43 18.45 3.38
CA SER A 39 -1.79 19.74 3.61
C SER A 39 -1.72 20.55 2.33
N LYS A 40 -1.80 21.87 2.48
CA LYS A 40 -1.41 22.86 1.47
C LYS A 40 0.02 23.29 1.79
N ASP A 41 0.83 23.46 0.76
CA ASP A 41 2.21 23.97 0.90
C ASP A 41 3.09 23.13 1.86
N TRP A 42 3.21 21.83 1.59
CA TRP A 42 4.02 20.86 2.38
C TRP A 42 5.53 21.17 2.36
N GLY A 43 5.97 22.05 1.48
CA GLY A 43 7.36 22.46 1.33
C GLY A 43 7.89 22.35 -0.10
N ASP A 44 9.11 22.83 -0.30
CA ASP A 44 9.75 22.87 -1.61
C ASP A 44 9.82 21.50 -2.29
N GLY A 45 9.41 21.44 -3.55
CA GLY A 45 9.44 20.23 -4.36
C GLY A 45 8.17 19.36 -4.31
N PHE A 46 7.26 19.59 -3.33
CA PHE A 46 6.01 18.84 -3.20
C PHE A 46 4.81 19.51 -3.90
N GLY A 47 5.04 20.65 -4.55
CA GLY A 47 3.98 21.40 -5.23
C GLY A 47 2.96 21.99 -4.25
N THR A 48 1.73 22.17 -4.72
CA THR A 48 0.70 22.95 -4.00
C THR A 48 -0.14 22.13 -3.03
N ARG A 49 -0.10 20.79 -3.09
CA ARG A 49 -0.91 19.92 -2.22
C ARG A 49 -0.16 18.65 -1.88
N TRP A 50 -0.45 18.14 -0.67
CA TRP A 50 0.03 16.88 -0.14
C TRP A 50 -1.13 16.04 0.40
N LEU A 51 -1.15 14.76 0.03
CA LEU A 51 -2.04 13.72 0.53
C LEU A 51 -1.19 12.59 1.08
N GLY A 52 -0.99 12.55 2.40
CA GLY A 52 -0.14 11.56 3.07
C GLY A 52 -0.80 10.20 3.18
N LEU A 53 -0.02 9.14 2.94
CA LEU A 53 -0.45 7.75 2.99
C LEU A 53 0.07 7.05 4.26
N ASN A 54 -0.71 6.11 4.80
CA ASN A 54 -0.39 5.37 6.03
C ASN A 54 0.61 4.22 5.85
N VAL A 55 1.57 4.34 4.97
CA VAL A 55 2.63 3.34 4.76
C VAL A 55 3.52 3.24 6.00
N PRO A 56 3.71 2.02 6.61
CA PRO A 56 4.35 1.94 7.93
C PRO A 56 5.88 2.05 7.94
N TRP A 57 6.55 2.04 6.79
CA TRP A 57 8.02 2.07 6.71
C TRP A 57 8.60 3.36 6.11
N GLY A 58 7.79 4.40 5.95
CA GLY A 58 8.29 5.68 5.43
C GLY A 58 7.20 6.68 5.17
N ILE A 59 7.61 7.90 4.84
CA ILE A 59 6.69 8.98 4.49
C ILE A 59 6.41 8.90 3.00
N TYR A 60 5.20 8.54 2.64
CA TYR A 60 4.73 8.45 1.27
C TYR A 60 3.44 9.27 1.09
N GLY A 61 3.26 9.79 -0.09
CA GLY A 61 2.07 10.57 -0.41
C GLY A 61 1.85 10.75 -1.90
N ILE A 62 0.71 11.37 -2.20
CA ILE A 62 0.35 11.90 -3.50
C ILE A 62 0.46 13.41 -3.40
N HIS A 63 1.20 14.04 -4.29
CA HIS A 63 1.49 15.46 -4.18
C HIS A 63 1.71 16.13 -5.55
N GLY A 64 1.69 17.45 -5.57
CA GLY A 64 2.07 18.25 -6.72
C GLY A 64 3.57 18.21 -7.01
N THR A 65 4.04 19.00 -7.95
CA THR A 65 5.47 19.05 -8.26
C THR A 65 5.87 20.40 -8.88
N ASN A 66 7.09 20.85 -8.58
CA ASN A 66 7.77 21.90 -9.30
C ASN A 66 8.55 21.38 -10.54
N LYS A 67 8.46 20.06 -10.81
CA LYS A 67 9.08 19.39 -11.96
C LYS A 67 8.04 18.73 -12.84
N PRO A 68 7.18 19.51 -13.55
CA PRO A 68 6.05 18.97 -14.33
C PRO A 68 6.50 18.03 -15.45
N TRP A 69 7.73 18.16 -15.96
CA TRP A 69 8.29 17.25 -16.97
C TRP A 69 8.54 15.83 -16.46
N SER A 70 8.51 15.59 -15.12
CA SER A 70 8.64 14.27 -14.52
C SER A 70 7.35 13.44 -14.62
N ILE A 71 6.21 14.07 -14.87
CA ILE A 71 4.93 13.37 -15.01
C ILE A 71 4.98 12.41 -16.20
N GLY A 72 4.49 11.20 -15.98
CA GLY A 72 4.61 10.09 -16.94
C GLY A 72 5.91 9.28 -16.81
N ARG A 73 6.80 9.63 -15.89
CA ARG A 73 8.11 8.98 -15.70
C ARG A 73 8.25 8.29 -14.34
N ALA A 74 9.26 7.45 -14.20
CA ALA A 74 9.66 6.82 -12.93
C ALA A 74 10.87 7.57 -12.36
N GLU A 75 10.63 8.71 -11.72
CA GLU A 75 11.67 9.65 -11.29
C GLU A 75 11.54 10.14 -9.85
N SER A 76 10.51 9.72 -9.10
CA SER A 76 10.34 10.13 -7.70
C SER A 76 11.15 9.26 -6.74
N GLN A 77 11.19 9.68 -5.47
CA GLN A 77 11.77 8.89 -4.37
C GLN A 77 10.73 7.92 -3.74
N GLY A 78 9.65 7.61 -4.47
CA GLY A 78 8.60 6.70 -4.03
C GLY A 78 7.22 7.34 -3.94
N CYS A 79 7.12 8.63 -3.72
CA CYS A 79 5.84 9.35 -3.76
C CYS A 79 5.24 9.40 -5.17
N ILE A 80 3.94 9.58 -5.24
CA ILE A 80 3.20 9.78 -6.49
C ILE A 80 3.13 11.28 -6.79
N ARG A 81 3.71 11.72 -7.91
CA ARG A 81 3.66 13.12 -8.33
C ARG A 81 2.55 13.35 -9.34
N MET A 82 1.86 14.48 -9.19
CA MET A 82 0.82 14.96 -10.11
C MET A 82 1.17 16.38 -10.58
N TYR A 83 0.56 16.81 -11.68
CA TYR A 83 0.52 18.25 -11.97
C TYR A 83 -0.17 18.99 -10.83
N ASN A 84 0.26 20.20 -10.51
CA ASN A 84 -0.30 20.98 -9.40
C ASN A 84 -1.82 21.16 -9.55
N ARG A 85 -2.31 21.52 -10.74
CA ARG A 85 -3.75 21.63 -11.02
C ARG A 85 -4.53 20.32 -10.76
N ASP A 86 -3.92 19.17 -11.07
CA ASP A 86 -4.56 17.87 -10.95
C ASP A 86 -4.62 17.42 -9.47
N VAL A 87 -3.55 17.67 -8.70
CA VAL A 87 -3.56 17.35 -7.27
C VAL A 87 -4.43 18.32 -6.47
N GLU A 88 -4.57 19.58 -6.89
CA GLU A 88 -5.49 20.55 -6.31
C GLU A 88 -6.94 20.07 -6.45
N GLU A 89 -7.33 19.62 -7.64
CA GLU A 89 -8.65 19.03 -7.88
C GLU A 89 -8.83 17.76 -7.04
N LEU A 90 -7.88 16.81 -7.08
CA LEU A 90 -7.95 15.59 -6.31
C LEU A 90 -8.07 15.88 -4.81
N TYR A 91 -7.33 16.85 -4.31
CA TYR A 91 -7.34 17.28 -2.91
C TYR A 91 -8.73 17.68 -2.43
N GLU A 92 -9.49 18.41 -3.23
CA GLU A 92 -10.86 18.82 -2.88
C GLU A 92 -11.84 17.65 -2.95
N LEU A 93 -11.64 16.70 -3.87
CA LEU A 93 -12.53 15.56 -4.11
C LEU A 93 -12.40 14.43 -3.06
N VAL A 94 -11.22 14.22 -2.49
CA VAL A 94 -10.97 13.04 -1.63
C VAL A 94 -10.88 13.41 -0.16
N PRO A 95 -11.72 12.83 0.73
CA PRO A 95 -11.60 13.00 2.17
C PRO A 95 -10.47 12.19 2.78
N LEU A 96 -10.17 12.47 4.07
CA LEU A 96 -9.33 11.56 4.87
C LEU A 96 -9.95 10.16 4.89
N LYS A 97 -9.12 9.15 5.05
CA LYS A 97 -9.45 7.71 5.01
C LYS A 97 -9.83 7.19 3.61
N THR A 98 -9.81 8.03 2.55
CA THR A 98 -9.95 7.54 1.17
C THR A 98 -8.93 6.44 0.91
N ARG A 99 -9.40 5.32 0.36
CA ARG A 99 -8.54 4.18 0.01
C ARG A 99 -7.73 4.46 -1.23
N VAL A 100 -6.46 4.09 -1.16
CA VAL A 100 -5.49 4.24 -2.25
C VAL A 100 -4.83 2.89 -2.50
N LYS A 101 -5.14 2.29 -3.65
CA LYS A 101 -4.52 1.04 -4.09
C LYS A 101 -3.40 1.33 -5.08
N ILE A 102 -2.16 1.06 -4.69
CA ILE A 102 -1.00 1.15 -5.57
C ILE A 102 -0.71 -0.23 -6.13
N ILE A 103 -0.88 -0.38 -7.44
CA ILE A 103 -0.71 -1.64 -8.17
C ILE A 103 0.67 -1.67 -8.82
N GLY A 104 1.39 -2.75 -8.62
CA GLY A 104 2.71 -2.92 -9.20
C GLY A 104 3.32 -4.28 -8.85
N GLN A 105 4.57 -4.49 -9.28
CA GLN A 105 5.36 -5.64 -8.87
C GLN A 105 6.20 -5.30 -7.65
N ARG A 106 6.15 -6.18 -6.66
CA ARG A 106 6.99 -6.15 -5.47
C ARG A 106 7.87 -7.41 -5.47
N LEU A 107 9.13 -7.24 -5.08
CA LEU A 107 9.99 -8.40 -4.85
C LEU A 107 9.51 -9.14 -3.60
N PRO A 108 9.50 -10.46 -3.59
CA PRO A 108 9.23 -11.25 -2.39
C PRO A 108 10.20 -10.86 -1.27
N VAL A 109 9.71 -10.88 -0.05
CA VAL A 109 10.49 -10.61 1.16
C VAL A 109 10.61 -11.91 1.93
N LYS A 110 11.82 -12.24 2.36
CA LYS A 110 12.04 -13.37 3.26
C LYS A 110 11.41 -13.10 4.62
N VAL A 111 10.67 -14.06 5.12
CA VAL A 111 10.05 -14.03 6.44
C VAL A 111 10.84 -14.96 7.34
N ASN A 112 11.77 -14.41 8.11
CA ASN A 112 12.76 -15.14 8.90
C ASN A 112 12.42 -15.29 10.39
N ARG A 113 11.17 -15.03 10.76
CA ARG A 113 10.64 -15.19 12.12
C ARG A 113 9.12 -15.32 12.09
N PRO A 114 8.51 -15.94 13.12
CA PRO A 114 7.06 -15.90 13.31
C PRO A 114 6.51 -14.48 13.32
N LEU A 115 5.31 -14.30 12.79
CA LEU A 115 4.60 -13.03 12.77
C LEU A 115 3.37 -13.12 13.67
N LYS A 116 3.07 -12.03 14.39
CA LYS A 116 1.99 -11.98 15.40
C LYS A 116 1.23 -10.66 15.35
N PRO A 117 0.01 -10.62 15.91
CA PRO A 117 -0.77 -9.39 16.01
C PRO A 117 0.02 -8.21 16.57
N GLY A 118 -0.24 -7.01 16.04
CA GLY A 118 0.46 -5.77 16.38
C GLY A 118 1.73 -5.50 15.59
N GLN A 119 2.28 -6.47 14.88
CA GLN A 119 3.44 -6.25 14.00
C GLN A 119 3.04 -5.54 12.71
N MET A 120 4.02 -4.89 12.08
CA MET A 120 3.84 -4.22 10.80
C MET A 120 5.10 -4.29 9.93
N GLY A 121 4.93 -4.09 8.64
CA GLY A 121 6.04 -4.04 7.67
C GLY A 121 5.89 -5.04 6.53
N LEU A 122 6.95 -5.15 5.71
CA LEU A 122 6.93 -5.93 4.48
C LEU A 122 6.71 -7.43 4.70
N SER A 123 7.18 -8.00 5.81
CA SER A 123 6.93 -9.41 6.15
C SER A 123 5.44 -9.67 6.39
N VAL A 124 4.75 -8.75 7.08
CA VAL A 124 3.29 -8.84 7.27
C VAL A 124 2.55 -8.68 5.94
N MET A 125 2.99 -7.75 5.09
CA MET A 125 2.40 -7.62 3.76
C MET A 125 2.59 -8.88 2.92
N GLN A 126 3.75 -9.54 3.02
CA GLN A 126 4.00 -10.80 2.33
C GLN A 126 3.08 -11.92 2.84
N LEU A 127 2.84 -11.97 4.15
CA LEU A 127 1.85 -12.87 4.75
C LEU A 127 0.44 -12.62 4.17
N GLN A 128 -0.02 -11.35 4.17
CA GLN A 128 -1.31 -10.96 3.62
C GLN A 128 -1.46 -11.33 2.14
N ASP A 129 -0.41 -11.13 1.34
CA ASP A 129 -0.41 -11.53 -0.07
C ASP A 129 -0.54 -13.04 -0.26
N ASN A 130 0.13 -13.83 0.57
CA ASN A 130 0.12 -15.28 0.43
C ASN A 130 -1.17 -15.91 0.98
N LEU A 131 -1.76 -15.35 2.03
CA LEU A 131 -3.12 -15.71 2.47
C LEU A 131 -4.14 -15.50 1.33
N LEU A 132 -4.10 -14.33 0.69
CA LEU A 132 -4.99 -14.03 -0.43
C LEU A 132 -4.77 -14.97 -1.62
N LYS A 133 -3.53 -15.36 -1.94
CA LYS A 133 -3.24 -16.33 -3.02
C LYS A 133 -3.91 -17.68 -2.83
N ILE A 134 -4.07 -18.11 -1.59
CA ILE A 134 -4.76 -19.38 -1.25
C ILE A 134 -6.26 -19.18 -0.99
N GLY A 135 -6.80 -17.98 -1.24
CA GLY A 135 -8.22 -17.65 -1.13
C GLY A 135 -8.70 -17.25 0.26
N ILE A 136 -7.78 -17.00 1.22
CA ILE A 136 -8.13 -16.51 2.55
C ILE A 136 -8.01 -14.99 2.60
N GLU A 137 -9.13 -14.32 2.83
CA GLU A 137 -9.20 -12.86 2.89
C GLU A 137 -8.65 -12.33 4.22
N SER A 138 -7.59 -11.55 4.17
CA SER A 138 -6.94 -10.94 5.34
C SER A 138 -7.25 -9.45 5.51
N GLY A 139 -8.29 -8.97 4.84
CA GLY A 139 -8.62 -7.56 4.79
C GLY A 139 -7.72 -6.78 3.83
N TYR A 140 -7.40 -5.54 4.19
CA TYR A 140 -6.52 -4.71 3.35
C TYR A 140 -5.07 -5.17 3.44
N ARG A 141 -4.38 -5.16 2.30
CA ARG A 141 -2.94 -5.41 2.22
C ARG A 141 -2.17 -4.13 2.58
N ASP A 142 -2.23 -3.79 3.85
CA ASP A 142 -1.71 -2.56 4.43
C ASP A 142 -0.46 -2.76 5.30
N ALA A 143 0.07 -3.99 5.28
CA ALA A 143 1.25 -4.39 6.06
C ALA A 143 1.07 -4.29 7.57
N ARG A 144 -0.16 -4.34 8.08
CA ARG A 144 -0.47 -4.37 9.52
C ARG A 144 -1.10 -5.68 9.91
N TYR A 145 -0.51 -6.34 10.89
CA TYR A 145 -1.09 -7.55 11.50
C TYR A 145 -2.17 -7.12 12.49
N GLY A 146 -3.32 -6.75 11.96
CA GLY A 146 -4.52 -6.39 12.71
C GLY A 146 -5.47 -7.58 12.84
N GLU A 147 -6.67 -7.30 13.38
CA GLU A 147 -7.72 -8.29 13.64
C GLU A 147 -8.09 -9.11 12.40
N THR A 148 -8.18 -8.48 11.23
CA THR A 148 -8.52 -9.19 9.98
C THR A 148 -7.42 -10.16 9.53
N THR A 149 -6.16 -9.79 9.71
CA THR A 149 -5.03 -10.69 9.41
C THR A 149 -4.94 -11.83 10.44
N GLU A 150 -5.20 -11.53 11.72
CA GLU A 150 -5.28 -12.55 12.78
C GLU A 150 -6.39 -13.56 12.50
N ALA A 151 -7.59 -13.08 12.15
CA ALA A 151 -8.71 -13.94 11.80
C ALA A 151 -8.39 -14.84 10.60
N ALA A 152 -7.74 -14.31 9.57
CA ALA A 152 -7.30 -15.07 8.40
C ALA A 152 -6.28 -16.17 8.75
N VAL A 153 -5.34 -15.87 9.67
CA VAL A 153 -4.38 -16.87 10.16
C VAL A 153 -5.12 -17.96 10.96
N ARG A 154 -6.06 -17.59 11.85
CA ARG A 154 -6.88 -18.55 12.58
C ARG A 154 -7.73 -19.44 11.66
N GLU A 155 -8.22 -18.89 10.55
CA GLU A 155 -8.91 -19.69 9.53
C GLU A 155 -7.99 -20.73 8.92
N LEU A 156 -6.77 -20.36 8.55
CA LEU A 156 -5.77 -21.32 8.04
C LEU A 156 -5.40 -22.38 9.08
N GLU A 157 -5.16 -21.96 10.33
CA GLU A 157 -4.88 -22.88 11.45
C GLU A 157 -5.99 -23.91 11.64
N ALA A 158 -7.26 -23.48 11.56
CA ALA A 158 -8.42 -24.36 11.67
C ALA A 158 -8.48 -25.38 10.52
N GLN A 159 -8.24 -24.93 9.27
CA GLN A 159 -8.26 -25.79 8.09
C GLN A 159 -7.21 -26.90 8.16
N PHE A 160 -6.04 -26.61 8.75
CA PHE A 160 -4.92 -27.54 8.86
C PHE A 160 -4.74 -28.16 10.25
N GLN A 161 -5.73 -28.00 11.15
CA GLN A 161 -5.72 -28.53 12.51
C GLN A 161 -4.48 -28.13 13.32
N LEU A 162 -4.02 -26.90 13.12
CA LEU A 162 -2.94 -26.30 13.88
C LEU A 162 -3.46 -25.66 15.17
N LYS A 163 -2.56 -25.16 16.01
CA LYS A 163 -2.93 -24.41 17.21
C LYS A 163 -3.61 -23.09 16.83
N LEU A 164 -4.85 -22.91 17.29
CA LEU A 164 -5.69 -21.72 16.99
C LEU A 164 -5.29 -20.50 17.84
N ASP A 165 -4.12 -19.92 17.62
CA ASP A 165 -3.67 -18.75 18.38
C ASP A 165 -3.53 -17.48 17.54
N GLY A 166 -3.72 -17.57 16.22
CA GLY A 166 -3.62 -16.45 15.29
C GLY A 166 -2.20 -15.92 15.14
N ILE A 167 -1.20 -16.76 15.44
CA ILE A 167 0.22 -16.45 15.23
C ILE A 167 0.71 -17.18 13.99
N ALA A 168 1.20 -16.44 13.01
CA ALA A 168 1.83 -17.06 11.85
C ALA A 168 3.21 -17.61 12.26
N ASP A 169 3.18 -18.76 12.94
CA ASP A 169 4.35 -19.55 13.34
C ASP A 169 5.00 -20.23 12.13
N TRP A 170 6.04 -21.04 12.37
CA TRP A 170 6.75 -21.73 11.28
C TRP A 170 5.87 -22.69 10.50
N ASN A 171 4.85 -23.31 11.11
CA ASN A 171 3.93 -24.20 10.41
C ASN A 171 3.03 -23.40 9.45
N VAL A 172 2.47 -22.31 9.93
CA VAL A 172 1.68 -21.37 9.12
C VAL A 172 2.51 -20.79 7.97
N LEU A 173 3.73 -20.33 8.27
CA LEU A 173 4.63 -19.77 7.25
C LEU A 173 5.02 -20.81 6.20
N TYR A 174 5.25 -22.06 6.60
CA TYR A 174 5.53 -23.17 5.69
C TYR A 174 4.35 -23.46 4.75
N LEU A 175 3.13 -23.53 5.30
CA LEU A 175 1.91 -23.74 4.50
C LEU A 175 1.69 -22.63 3.47
N LEU A 176 2.14 -21.42 3.77
CA LEU A 176 2.04 -20.26 2.90
C LEU A 176 3.24 -20.09 1.95
N ASP A 177 4.15 -21.06 1.91
CA ASP A 177 5.39 -20.98 1.11
C ASP A 177 6.21 -19.71 1.43
N LEU A 178 6.35 -19.41 2.74
CA LEU A 178 7.07 -18.27 3.29
C LEU A 178 8.26 -18.63 4.20
N PRO A 179 8.96 -19.76 4.04
CA PRO A 179 10.14 -20.03 4.84
C PRO A 179 11.23 -18.99 4.56
N GLY A 180 12.05 -18.71 5.55
CA GLY A 180 13.17 -17.78 5.48
C GLY A 180 14.35 -18.24 4.63
#